data_8cf6a1feedd227f353e04b51438c5a3c
#
_entry.id   8cf6a1feedd227f353e04b51438c5a3c
#
_cell.length_a   1.000
_cell.length_b   1.000
_cell.length_c   1.000
_cell.angle_alpha   90.00
_cell.angle_beta   90.00
_cell.angle_gamma   90.00
#
_symmetry.space_group_name_H-M   'P 1'
#
loop_
_entity.id
_entity.type
_entity.pdbx_description
1 polymer ?
#
loop_
_entity_poly.entity_id
_entity_poly.type
_entity_poly.pdbx_seq_one_letter_code
_entity_poly.pdbx_strand_id
1 'polypeptide(L)'
;MIINNEFNFCPNCGTDKIKYLQNKKWFCSECGFDLYNNVASAVGVIFHDKDCNVLFEKRAKNPRKGFLALPGGFCDRDETAEQAVIRECLEETGATPNNIKYLCSFPNDYEYKDIQYKTCDLFFTALLEDESMEDLICKLKGQASEVESFCACKVSCLEDIEKIPLAFNSAKNALTCWIEQFNLNKDL
;
A
#
# COMPACT_ATOMS: atom_id res chain seq x y z
N MET A 1 17.73 6.79 12.27
CA MET A 1 18.14 8.19 11.99
C MET A 1 17.00 8.81 11.21
N ILE A 2 16.38 9.87 11.70
CA ILE A 2 15.27 10.52 10.96
C ILE A 2 15.94 11.20 9.77
N ILE A 3 15.62 10.75 8.57
CA ILE A 3 16.13 11.33 7.35
C ILE A 3 15.32 12.59 7.10
N ASN A 4 15.98 13.71 7.20
CA ASN A 4 15.40 15.01 6.85
C ASN A 4 15.31 15.09 5.32
N ASN A 5 14.09 15.03 4.79
CA ASN A 5 13.82 15.32 3.37
C ASN A 5 13.99 16.83 3.10
N GLU A 6 15.11 17.42 3.52
CA GLU A 6 15.34 18.86 3.37
C GLU A 6 16.13 19.16 2.11
N PHE A 7 15.67 20.16 1.35
CA PHE A 7 16.49 20.74 0.30
C PHE A 7 17.58 21.61 0.89
N ASN A 8 18.83 21.37 0.52
CA ASN A 8 19.96 22.24 0.87
C ASN A 8 19.99 23.49 0.00
N PHE A 9 19.47 23.40 -1.21
CA PHE A 9 19.42 24.48 -2.19
C PHE A 9 18.06 24.57 -2.84
N CYS A 10 17.62 25.77 -3.16
CA CYS A 10 16.37 26.02 -3.86
C CYS A 10 16.43 25.41 -5.28
N PRO A 11 15.51 24.53 -5.67
CA PRO A 11 15.51 23.91 -7.00
C PRO A 11 15.20 24.89 -8.13
N ASN A 12 14.67 26.09 -7.82
CA ASN A 12 14.36 27.11 -8.81
C ASN A 12 15.51 28.10 -9.05
N CYS A 13 16.16 28.61 -7.99
CA CYS A 13 17.18 29.66 -8.13
C CYS A 13 18.57 29.27 -7.60
N GLY A 14 18.73 28.05 -7.03
CA GLY A 14 20.00 27.54 -6.55
C GLY A 14 20.53 28.15 -5.24
N THR A 15 19.82 29.08 -4.61
CA THR A 15 20.22 29.66 -3.32
C THR A 15 20.05 28.68 -2.18
N ASP A 16 20.81 28.86 -1.09
CA ASP A 16 20.65 28.14 0.18
C ASP A 16 19.56 28.70 1.09
N LYS A 17 18.84 29.74 0.64
CA LYS A 17 17.78 30.41 1.42
C LYS A 17 16.43 29.70 1.34
N ILE A 18 16.43 28.37 1.17
CA ILE A 18 15.22 27.56 1.23
C ILE A 18 15.03 27.00 2.65
N LYS A 19 13.77 26.96 3.13
CA LYS A 19 13.44 26.44 4.46
C LYS A 19 12.20 25.57 4.39
N TYR A 20 12.21 24.49 5.20
CA TYR A 20 11.03 23.66 5.42
C TYR A 20 10.17 24.27 6.52
N LEU A 21 8.96 24.67 6.20
CA LEU A 21 8.08 25.42 7.09
C LEU A 21 6.92 24.54 7.58
N GLN A 22 6.71 24.54 8.91
CA GLN A 22 5.54 23.91 9.57
C GLN A 22 5.31 22.44 9.21
N ASN A 23 6.33 21.69 8.85
CA ASN A 23 6.23 20.32 8.35
C ASN A 23 5.29 20.16 7.14
N LYS A 24 5.14 21.20 6.32
CA LYS A 24 4.17 21.23 5.21
C LYS A 24 4.77 21.58 3.87
N LYS A 25 5.74 22.49 3.83
CA LYS A 25 6.24 23.00 2.56
C LYS A 25 7.66 23.52 2.63
N TRP A 26 8.35 23.53 1.52
CA TRP A 26 9.60 24.24 1.32
C TRP A 26 9.30 25.61 0.73
N PHE A 27 9.91 26.65 1.29
CA PHE A 27 9.78 28.02 0.83
C PHE A 27 11.16 28.67 0.69
N CYS A 28 11.41 29.30 -0.45
CA CYS A 28 12.61 30.07 -0.71
C CYS A 28 12.34 31.58 -0.56
N SER A 29 13.03 32.23 0.38
CA SER A 29 12.85 33.67 0.60
C SER A 29 13.48 34.56 -0.47
N GLU A 30 14.34 34.00 -1.34
CA GLU A 30 15.00 34.75 -2.40
C GLU A 30 14.12 34.89 -3.65
N CYS A 31 13.53 33.78 -4.12
CA CYS A 31 12.78 33.79 -5.38
C CYS A 31 11.27 33.49 -5.22
N GLY A 32 10.81 33.27 -3.99
CA GLY A 32 9.41 32.94 -3.73
C GLY A 32 8.99 31.52 -4.10
N PHE A 33 9.93 30.63 -4.45
CA PHE A 33 9.60 29.22 -4.70
C PHE A 33 8.87 28.60 -3.51
N ASP A 34 7.75 27.92 -3.78
CA ASP A 34 6.87 27.33 -2.79
C ASP A 34 6.45 25.92 -3.25
N LEU A 35 6.85 24.89 -2.50
CA LEU A 35 6.55 23.50 -2.81
C LEU A 35 5.97 22.80 -1.59
N TYR A 36 4.73 22.35 -1.68
CA TYR A 36 4.10 21.55 -0.63
C TYR A 36 4.66 20.12 -0.61
N ASN A 37 4.94 19.64 0.61
CA ASN A 37 5.28 18.24 0.86
C ASN A 37 4.00 17.40 0.95
N ASN A 38 3.40 17.12 -0.21
CA ASN A 38 2.19 16.32 -0.29
C ASN A 38 2.48 14.85 0.00
N VAL A 39 1.49 14.14 0.55
CA VAL A 39 1.55 12.69 0.71
C VAL A 39 1.45 12.03 -0.66
N ALA A 40 2.18 10.93 -0.85
CA ALA A 40 2.00 10.07 -2.01
C ALA A 40 0.74 9.20 -1.84
N SER A 41 0.03 8.93 -2.93
CA SER A 41 -1.07 7.97 -2.93
C SER A 41 -0.54 6.57 -3.20
N ALA A 42 -1.02 5.59 -2.45
CA ALA A 42 -0.76 4.18 -2.69
C ALA A 42 -2.06 3.39 -2.56
N VAL A 43 -2.12 2.22 -3.16
CA VAL A 43 -3.28 1.33 -3.13
C VAL A 43 -2.89 -0.04 -2.59
N GLY A 44 -3.85 -0.74 -2.01
CA GLY A 44 -3.73 -2.14 -1.65
C GLY A 44 -5.06 -2.85 -1.78
N VAL A 45 -5.05 -4.15 -2.09
CA VAL A 45 -6.27 -4.94 -2.22
C VAL A 45 -6.28 -6.13 -1.27
N ILE A 46 -7.37 -6.28 -0.53
CA ILE A 46 -7.70 -7.48 0.23
C ILE A 46 -8.42 -8.44 -0.73
N PHE A 47 -7.63 -9.32 -1.35
CA PHE A 47 -8.13 -10.36 -2.23
C PHE A 47 -8.50 -11.56 -1.37
N HIS A 48 -9.78 -11.88 -1.26
CA HIS A 48 -10.28 -12.86 -0.29
C HIS A 48 -11.31 -13.82 -0.89
N ASP A 49 -11.39 -15.01 -0.33
CA ASP A 49 -12.47 -15.98 -0.62
C ASP A 49 -13.62 -15.88 0.41
N LYS A 50 -14.61 -16.74 0.25
CA LYS A 50 -15.80 -16.84 1.14
C LYS A 50 -15.45 -17.36 2.54
N ASP A 51 -14.34 -18.07 2.68
CA ASP A 51 -13.85 -18.65 3.93
C ASP A 51 -12.90 -17.72 4.68
N CYS A 52 -12.76 -16.46 4.23
CA CYS A 52 -11.87 -15.43 4.78
C CYS A 52 -10.39 -15.79 4.65
N ASN A 53 -9.99 -16.59 3.67
CA ASN A 53 -8.59 -16.67 3.29
C ASN A 53 -8.23 -15.45 2.46
N VAL A 54 -7.18 -14.75 2.87
CA VAL A 54 -6.69 -13.52 2.23
C VAL A 54 -5.36 -13.82 1.56
N LEU A 55 -5.19 -13.36 0.32
CA LEU A 55 -3.95 -13.43 -0.43
C LEU A 55 -2.93 -12.42 0.11
N PHE A 56 -1.73 -12.91 0.34
CA PHE A 56 -0.57 -12.09 0.67
C PHE A 56 0.59 -12.41 -0.27
N GLU A 57 1.40 -11.41 -0.53
CA GLU A 57 2.70 -11.55 -1.17
C GLU A 57 3.81 -11.43 -0.13
N LYS A 58 4.85 -12.24 -0.26
CA LYS A 58 6.08 -12.10 0.49
C LYS A 58 7.03 -11.18 -0.27
N ARG A 59 7.41 -10.07 0.35
CA ARG A 59 8.22 -9.03 -0.27
C ARG A 59 9.65 -9.52 -0.59
N ALA A 60 10.08 -9.37 -1.84
CA ALA A 60 11.44 -9.71 -2.28
C ALA A 60 12.44 -8.57 -2.06
N LYS A 61 11.96 -7.31 -1.90
CA LYS A 61 12.80 -6.10 -1.80
C LYS A 61 12.55 -5.29 -0.53
N ASN A 62 13.50 -4.42 -0.18
CA ASN A 62 13.30 -3.40 0.85
C ASN A 62 12.37 -2.28 0.36
N PRO A 63 11.65 -1.61 1.27
CA PRO A 63 11.61 -1.83 2.71
C PRO A 63 10.86 -3.12 3.08
N ARG A 64 11.18 -3.66 4.27
CA ARG A 64 10.47 -4.82 4.85
C ARG A 64 10.56 -6.11 4.01
N LYS A 65 11.71 -6.37 3.37
CA LYS A 65 11.96 -7.66 2.71
C LYS A 65 11.66 -8.85 3.64
N GLY A 66 10.95 -9.86 3.11
CA GLY A 66 10.58 -11.08 3.82
C GLY A 66 9.29 -10.98 4.65
N PHE A 67 8.73 -9.78 4.83
CA PHE A 67 7.42 -9.57 5.44
C PHE A 67 6.29 -9.76 4.41
N LEU A 68 5.07 -9.96 4.90
CA LEU A 68 3.88 -10.09 4.06
C LEU A 68 3.25 -8.73 3.78
N ALA A 69 2.80 -8.54 2.55
CA ALA A 69 2.05 -7.38 2.11
C ALA A 69 0.79 -7.80 1.37
N LEU A 70 -0.19 -6.94 1.31
CA LEU A 70 -1.30 -7.03 0.37
C LEU A 70 -0.78 -6.61 -1.02
N PRO A 71 -1.26 -7.22 -2.10
CA PRO A 71 -0.95 -6.75 -3.45
C PRO A 71 -1.30 -5.27 -3.62
N GLY A 72 -0.39 -4.49 -4.23
CA GLY A 72 -0.59 -3.07 -4.43
C GLY A 72 0.70 -2.25 -4.35
N GLY A 73 0.61 -0.97 -4.74
CA GLY A 73 1.75 -0.08 -4.80
C GLY A 73 1.36 1.39 -4.93
N PHE A 74 2.27 2.21 -5.45
CA PHE A 74 2.00 3.63 -5.64
C PHE A 74 1.09 3.87 -6.84
N CYS A 75 0.18 4.84 -6.69
CA CYS A 75 -0.56 5.34 -7.84
C CYS A 75 0.39 6.06 -8.80
N ASP A 76 0.24 5.75 -10.07
CA ASP A 76 0.93 6.46 -11.14
C ASP A 76 0.24 7.80 -11.44
N ARG A 77 0.97 8.62 -12.18
CA ARG A 77 0.44 9.88 -12.66
C ARG A 77 -0.72 9.62 -13.63
N ASP A 78 -1.79 10.39 -13.48
CA ASP A 78 -2.94 10.38 -14.38
C ASP A 78 -3.78 9.08 -14.35
N GLU A 79 -3.70 8.27 -13.28
CA GLU A 79 -4.59 7.12 -13.05
C GLU A 79 -5.48 7.31 -11.82
N THR A 80 -6.64 6.64 -11.80
CA THR A 80 -7.48 6.57 -10.60
C THR A 80 -6.98 5.49 -9.65
N ALA A 81 -7.41 5.52 -8.39
CA ALA A 81 -7.04 4.49 -7.41
C ALA A 81 -7.49 3.09 -7.86
N GLU A 82 -8.66 2.98 -8.51
CA GLU A 82 -9.17 1.72 -9.05
C GLU A 82 -8.29 1.20 -10.19
N GLN A 83 -7.81 2.09 -11.07
CA GLN A 83 -6.87 1.73 -12.14
C GLN A 83 -5.53 1.27 -11.56
N ALA A 84 -5.02 1.98 -10.55
CA ALA A 84 -3.80 1.60 -9.84
C ALA A 84 -3.90 0.20 -9.23
N VAL A 85 -5.00 -0.12 -8.53
CA VAL A 85 -5.22 -1.47 -7.97
C VAL A 85 -5.18 -2.55 -9.06
N ILE A 86 -5.84 -2.33 -10.19
CA ILE A 86 -5.87 -3.30 -11.28
C ILE A 86 -4.48 -3.48 -11.89
N ARG A 87 -3.76 -2.39 -12.15
CA ARG A 87 -2.40 -2.43 -12.71
C ARG A 87 -1.43 -3.14 -11.76
N GLU A 88 -1.36 -2.72 -10.50
CA GLU A 88 -0.46 -3.29 -9.51
C GLU A 88 -0.74 -4.80 -9.30
N CYS A 89 -2.01 -5.19 -9.16
CA CYS A 89 -2.35 -6.61 -9.08
C CYS A 89 -1.85 -7.40 -10.29
N LEU A 90 -2.06 -6.87 -11.50
CA LEU A 90 -1.63 -7.55 -12.72
C LEU A 90 -0.09 -7.65 -12.78
N GLU A 91 0.64 -6.61 -12.41
CA GLU A 91 2.09 -6.56 -12.41
C GLU A 91 2.70 -7.50 -11.37
N GLU A 92 2.18 -7.46 -10.13
CA GLU A 92 2.74 -8.22 -9.02
C GLU A 92 2.30 -9.69 -8.99
N THR A 93 1.07 -9.98 -9.43
CA THR A 93 0.47 -11.32 -9.29
C THR A 93 0.20 -12.02 -10.62
N GLY A 94 0.11 -11.28 -11.71
CA GLY A 94 -0.37 -11.79 -13.00
C GLY A 94 -1.87 -12.02 -13.06
N ALA A 95 -2.63 -11.63 -12.01
CA ALA A 95 -4.09 -11.75 -11.93
C ALA A 95 -4.74 -10.36 -11.87
N THR A 96 -5.93 -10.24 -12.43
CA THR A 96 -6.73 -9.02 -12.38
C THR A 96 -7.90 -9.23 -11.43
N PRO A 97 -8.04 -8.44 -10.36
CA PRO A 97 -9.17 -8.55 -9.45
C PRO A 97 -10.45 -8.06 -10.14
N ASN A 98 -11.54 -8.80 -9.96
CA ASN A 98 -12.87 -8.41 -10.39
C ASN A 98 -13.64 -7.76 -9.24
N ASN A 99 -14.63 -6.90 -9.58
CA ASN A 99 -15.57 -6.34 -8.60
C ASN A 99 -14.88 -5.68 -7.39
N ILE A 100 -13.80 -4.92 -7.63
CA ILE A 100 -13.13 -4.19 -6.56
C ILE A 100 -14.07 -3.17 -5.93
N LYS A 101 -14.02 -3.08 -4.59
CA LYS A 101 -14.80 -2.13 -3.80
C LYS A 101 -13.88 -1.37 -2.86
N TYR A 102 -13.97 -0.05 -2.86
CA TYR A 102 -13.26 0.76 -1.86
C TYR A 102 -13.70 0.38 -0.45
N LEU A 103 -12.73 0.21 0.43
CA LEU A 103 -12.94 -0.17 1.83
C LEU A 103 -12.66 1.00 2.77
N CYS A 104 -11.42 1.47 2.79
CA CYS A 104 -10.92 2.48 3.73
C CYS A 104 -9.60 3.09 3.26
N SER A 105 -9.09 4.08 3.99
CA SER A 105 -7.75 4.61 3.79
C SER A 105 -7.06 4.86 5.12
N PHE A 106 -5.73 4.69 5.15
CA PHE A 106 -4.90 4.94 6.31
C PHE A 106 -3.60 5.65 5.94
N PRO A 107 -3.07 6.51 6.82
CA PRO A 107 -1.74 7.05 6.64
C PRO A 107 -0.69 5.96 6.87
N ASN A 108 0.44 6.06 6.16
CA ASN A 108 1.56 5.15 6.32
C ASN A 108 2.89 5.88 6.18
N ASP A 109 3.92 5.27 6.75
CA ASP A 109 5.32 5.67 6.63
C ASP A 109 6.05 4.65 5.74
N TYR A 110 6.56 5.12 4.61
CA TYR A 110 7.27 4.29 3.64
C TYR A 110 8.69 4.81 3.45
N GLU A 111 9.68 4.03 3.91
CA GLU A 111 11.09 4.35 3.77
C GLU A 111 11.66 3.71 2.50
N TYR A 112 12.16 4.53 1.58
CA TYR A 112 12.77 4.06 0.36
C TYR A 112 14.05 4.86 0.04
N LYS A 113 15.17 4.17 -0.10
CA LYS A 113 16.48 4.76 -0.42
C LYS A 113 16.82 5.97 0.45
N ASP A 114 16.71 5.82 1.76
CA ASP A 114 16.99 6.87 2.74
C ASP A 114 16.02 8.08 2.70
N ILE A 115 14.93 7.99 1.97
CA ILE A 115 13.85 8.99 1.96
C ILE A 115 12.62 8.41 2.66
N GLN A 116 12.06 9.15 3.61
CA GLN A 116 10.80 8.79 4.25
C GLN A 116 9.64 9.45 3.51
N TYR A 117 8.83 8.64 2.85
CA TYR A 117 7.58 9.07 2.26
C TYR A 117 6.46 8.98 3.29
N LYS A 118 5.58 9.96 3.29
CA LYS A 118 4.27 9.87 3.90
C LYS A 118 3.29 9.50 2.80
N THR A 119 2.53 8.42 3.02
CA THR A 119 1.55 7.96 2.05
C THR A 119 0.14 8.03 2.62
N CYS A 120 -0.85 8.11 1.74
CA CYS A 120 -2.24 7.82 2.01
C CYS A 120 -2.56 6.54 1.26
N ASP A 121 -2.61 5.43 1.99
CA ASP A 121 -2.87 4.11 1.43
C ASP A 121 -4.38 3.89 1.35
N LEU A 122 -4.89 3.70 0.13
CA LEU A 122 -6.30 3.42 -0.15
C LEU A 122 -6.47 1.90 -0.32
N PHE A 123 -7.38 1.32 0.44
CA PHE A 123 -7.60 -0.12 0.42
C PHE A 123 -8.92 -0.48 -0.24
N PHE A 124 -8.86 -1.55 -1.02
CA PHE A 124 -10.00 -2.13 -1.73
C PHE A 124 -10.17 -3.59 -1.31
N THR A 125 -11.34 -4.14 -1.54
CA THR A 125 -11.62 -5.57 -1.41
C THR A 125 -11.95 -6.15 -2.78
N ALA A 126 -11.58 -7.42 -3.00
CA ALA A 126 -11.96 -8.21 -4.15
C ALA A 126 -12.29 -9.63 -3.70
N LEU A 127 -13.54 -10.05 -3.94
CA LEU A 127 -13.98 -11.40 -3.61
C LEU A 127 -13.63 -12.37 -4.73
N LEU A 128 -12.98 -13.46 -4.37
CA LEU A 128 -12.76 -14.61 -5.25
C LEU A 128 -14.02 -15.47 -5.30
N GLU A 129 -14.76 -15.45 -6.42
CA GLU A 129 -16.08 -16.09 -6.53
C GLU A 129 -16.03 -17.52 -7.09
N ASP A 130 -15.17 -17.75 -8.10
CA ASP A 130 -15.27 -18.92 -8.97
C ASP A 130 -14.16 -19.97 -8.77
N GLU A 131 -13.20 -19.71 -7.90
CA GLU A 131 -12.10 -20.63 -7.62
C GLU A 131 -11.65 -20.58 -6.16
N SER A 132 -10.90 -21.60 -5.72
CA SER A 132 -10.30 -21.59 -4.38
C SER A 132 -9.07 -20.68 -4.32
N MET A 133 -8.71 -20.22 -3.13
CA MET A 133 -7.51 -19.43 -2.92
C MET A 133 -6.23 -20.20 -3.29
N GLU A 134 -6.21 -21.52 -3.03
CA GLU A 134 -5.11 -22.41 -3.40
C GLU A 134 -4.95 -22.51 -4.92
N ASP A 135 -6.06 -22.65 -5.67
CA ASP A 135 -6.04 -22.71 -7.14
C ASP A 135 -5.55 -21.39 -7.74
N LEU A 136 -5.98 -20.26 -7.16
CA LEU A 136 -5.49 -18.96 -7.54
C LEU A 136 -3.96 -18.89 -7.36
N ILE A 137 -3.46 -19.18 -6.15
CA ILE A 137 -2.01 -19.09 -5.83
C ILE A 137 -1.18 -19.95 -6.79
N CYS A 138 -1.65 -21.12 -7.18
CA CYS A 138 -0.95 -21.98 -8.14
C CYS A 138 -0.78 -21.34 -9.54
N LYS A 139 -1.64 -20.41 -9.91
CA LYS A 139 -1.62 -19.72 -11.21
C LYS A 139 -0.84 -18.41 -11.19
N LEU A 140 -0.62 -17.82 -10.01
CA LEU A 140 0.03 -16.52 -9.87
C LEU A 140 1.48 -16.57 -10.37
N LYS A 141 1.89 -15.51 -11.04
CA LYS A 141 3.24 -15.32 -11.57
C LYS A 141 3.75 -13.97 -11.08
N GLY A 142 4.39 -13.99 -9.92
CA GLY A 142 4.94 -12.78 -9.32
C GLY A 142 6.07 -12.17 -10.15
N GLN A 143 6.15 -10.86 -10.12
CA GLN A 143 7.32 -10.15 -10.60
C GLN A 143 8.49 -10.44 -9.63
N ALA A 144 9.44 -11.28 -10.03
CA ALA A 144 10.49 -11.81 -9.16
C ALA A 144 11.38 -10.75 -8.46
N SER A 145 11.41 -9.51 -9.00
CA SER A 145 12.10 -8.38 -8.38
C SER A 145 11.36 -7.80 -7.18
N GLU A 146 10.05 -8.05 -7.04
CA GLU A 146 9.18 -7.47 -6.03
C GLU A 146 8.58 -8.51 -5.09
N VAL A 147 8.16 -9.64 -5.63
CA VAL A 147 7.46 -10.71 -4.92
C VAL A 147 8.31 -11.98 -4.90
N GLU A 148 8.61 -12.48 -3.69
CA GLU A 148 9.34 -13.73 -3.48
C GLU A 148 8.42 -14.96 -3.64
N SER A 149 7.22 -14.89 -3.07
CA SER A 149 6.20 -15.94 -3.09
C SER A 149 4.84 -15.39 -2.67
N PHE A 150 3.80 -16.19 -2.91
CA PHE A 150 2.44 -15.92 -2.46
C PHE A 150 2.04 -16.90 -1.36
N CYS A 151 1.17 -16.47 -0.46
CA CYS A 151 0.51 -17.33 0.50
C CYS A 151 -0.89 -16.83 0.82
N ALA A 152 -1.72 -17.73 1.33
CA ALA A 152 -3.00 -17.37 1.93
C ALA A 152 -2.91 -17.48 3.44
N CYS A 153 -3.52 -16.52 4.14
CA CYS A 153 -3.73 -16.60 5.57
C CYS A 153 -5.22 -16.43 5.86
N LYS A 154 -5.74 -17.25 6.78
CA LYS A 154 -7.09 -17.05 7.28
C LYS A 154 -7.14 -15.82 8.17
N VAL A 155 -8.09 -14.92 7.88
CA VAL A 155 -8.27 -13.64 8.56
C VAL A 155 -9.75 -13.52 8.94
N SER A 156 -10.16 -14.21 10.03
CA SER A 156 -11.55 -14.25 10.49
C SER A 156 -11.80 -13.47 11.79
N CYS A 157 -10.73 -13.10 12.48
CA CYS A 157 -10.79 -12.32 13.72
C CYS A 157 -9.51 -11.48 13.90
N LEU A 158 -9.51 -10.60 14.90
CA LEU A 158 -8.35 -9.73 15.17
C LEU A 158 -7.10 -10.50 15.57
N GLU A 159 -7.25 -11.61 16.28
CA GLU A 159 -6.15 -12.48 16.71
C GLU A 159 -5.42 -13.12 15.51
N ASP A 160 -6.09 -13.32 14.39
CA ASP A 160 -5.47 -13.84 13.17
C ASP A 160 -4.54 -12.80 12.56
N ILE A 161 -4.95 -11.52 12.54
CA ILE A 161 -4.13 -10.40 12.03
C ILE A 161 -2.83 -10.28 12.82
N GLU A 162 -2.87 -10.43 14.15
CA GLU A 162 -1.69 -10.30 15.01
C GLU A 162 -0.61 -11.37 14.73
N LYS A 163 -0.99 -12.51 14.15
CA LYS A 163 -0.06 -13.60 13.80
C LYS A 163 0.62 -13.39 12.45
N ILE A 164 0.10 -12.48 11.63
CA ILE A 164 0.62 -12.24 10.28
C ILE A 164 1.77 -11.22 10.36
N PRO A 165 2.97 -11.54 9.86
CA PRO A 165 4.10 -10.61 9.87
C PRO A 165 3.93 -9.54 8.76
N LEU A 166 2.99 -8.63 8.96
CA LEU A 166 2.68 -7.58 7.99
C LEU A 166 3.79 -6.55 7.88
N ALA A 167 4.08 -6.14 6.65
CA ALA A 167 5.09 -5.13 6.34
C ALA A 167 4.70 -3.73 6.83
N PHE A 168 3.40 -3.40 6.78
CA PHE A 168 2.91 -2.04 7.01
C PHE A 168 1.71 -2.01 7.96
N ASN A 169 1.69 -1.01 8.84
CA ASN A 169 0.59 -0.81 9.79
C ASN A 169 -0.72 -0.41 9.09
N SER A 170 -0.65 0.29 7.96
CA SER A 170 -1.83 0.62 7.16
C SER A 170 -2.58 -0.63 6.71
N ALA A 171 -1.87 -1.67 6.26
CA ALA A 171 -2.47 -2.95 5.89
C ALA A 171 -3.12 -3.66 7.09
N LYS A 172 -2.49 -3.60 8.29
CA LYS A 172 -3.07 -4.13 9.53
C LYS A 172 -4.40 -3.43 9.86
N ASN A 173 -4.43 -2.12 9.79
CA ASN A 173 -5.63 -1.32 10.03
C ASN A 173 -6.72 -1.61 8.99
N ALA A 174 -6.35 -1.79 7.72
CA ALA A 174 -7.29 -2.14 6.65
C ALA A 174 -7.94 -3.51 6.86
N LEU A 175 -7.15 -4.52 7.25
CA LEU A 175 -7.67 -5.84 7.59
C LEU A 175 -8.61 -5.79 8.81
N THR A 176 -8.29 -4.98 9.82
CA THR A 176 -9.17 -4.75 10.96
C THR A 176 -10.51 -4.15 10.51
N CYS A 177 -10.47 -3.08 9.70
CA CYS A 177 -11.66 -2.46 9.14
C CYS A 177 -12.49 -3.44 8.30
N TRP A 178 -11.83 -4.29 7.50
CA TRP A 178 -12.50 -5.30 6.69
C TRP A 178 -13.23 -6.35 7.53
N ILE A 179 -12.60 -6.88 8.60
CA ILE A 179 -13.24 -7.86 9.51
C ILE A 179 -14.46 -7.24 10.19
N GLU A 180 -14.35 -6.03 10.67
CA GLU A 180 -15.46 -5.34 11.33
C GLU A 180 -16.67 -5.20 10.39
N GLN A 181 -16.45 -4.78 9.13
CA GLN A 181 -17.51 -4.67 8.13
C GLN A 181 -18.06 -6.03 7.69
N PHE A 182 -17.18 -7.05 7.57
CA PHE A 182 -17.58 -8.40 7.18
C PHE A 182 -18.47 -9.07 8.25
N ASN A 183 -18.15 -8.88 9.53
CA ASN A 183 -18.94 -9.43 10.64
C ASN A 183 -20.29 -8.72 10.77
N LEU A 184 -20.35 -7.40 10.59
CA LEU A 184 -21.62 -6.66 10.56
C LEU A 184 -22.58 -7.16 9.46
N ASN A 185 -22.04 -7.60 8.32
CA ASN A 185 -22.87 -8.12 7.21
C ASN A 185 -23.29 -9.59 7.39
N LYS A 186 -22.72 -10.32 8.34
CA LYS A 186 -23.15 -11.70 8.66
C LYS A 186 -24.32 -11.74 9.64
N ASP A 187 -24.54 -10.68 10.38
CA ASP A 187 -25.61 -10.57 11.38
C ASP A 187 -26.92 -9.96 10.81
N LEU A 188 -26.95 -9.69 9.49
CA LEU A 188 -28.10 -9.22 8.72
C LEU A 188 -28.62 -10.32 7.78
#